data_acf7435066d11f018e2363df1d64f09d
#
_entry.id   acf7435066d11f018e2363df1d64f09d
#
_cell.length_a   1.000
_cell.length_b   1.000
_cell.length_c   1.000
_cell.angle_alpha   90.00
_cell.angle_beta   90.00
_cell.angle_gamma   90.00
#
_symmetry.space_group_name_H-M   'P 1'
#
loop_
_entity.id
_entity.type
_entity.pdbx_description
1 polymer ?
#
loop_
_entity_poly.entity_id
_entity_poly.type
_entity_poly.pdbx_seq_one_letter_code
_entity_poly.pdbx_strand_id
1 'polypeptide(L)'
;MARKTFCFLLFICMGVCACTVRHNSLRSTLCAEIVANVRDSVLPFWMDYAVAPDGGFYGTVLRNGTPVVDAPRGGVLNARILWSFSAAYRTFGDESYLKLANKSQRYFIDTFIDKKNGGVYWLVNPDGEVVNASKYTYAMTYAIYGLAEHYLATGNDESLKTAISLYHVLEEKGREPQYDGYVESFTENWEKLEQYDNNAPKTMNAHLHVLEAYTLLY
;
A
#
# COMPACT_ATOMS: atom_id res chain seq x y z
N MET A 1 -8.40 -56.53 30.08
CA MET A 1 -7.49 -55.38 29.72
C MET A 1 -7.99 -54.50 28.60
N ALA A 2 -8.74 -55.01 27.63
CA ALA A 2 -9.23 -54.24 26.45
C ALA A 2 -10.17 -53.08 26.74
N ARG A 3 -11.02 -53.16 27.77
CA ARG A 3 -12.07 -52.16 28.08
C ARG A 3 -11.53 -50.83 28.63
N LYS A 4 -10.40 -50.84 29.36
CA LYS A 4 -9.80 -49.62 29.93
C LYS A 4 -9.02 -48.82 28.87
N THR A 5 -8.41 -49.49 27.90
CA THR A 5 -7.63 -48.88 26.83
C THR A 5 -8.57 -48.15 25.82
N PHE A 6 -9.78 -48.70 25.58
CA PHE A 6 -10.76 -48.09 24.70
C PHE A 6 -11.33 -46.77 25.24
N CYS A 7 -11.60 -46.72 26.58
CA CYS A 7 -12.03 -45.43 27.19
C CYS A 7 -10.95 -44.35 27.16
N PHE A 8 -9.68 -44.70 27.29
CA PHE A 8 -8.59 -43.74 27.27
C PHE A 8 -8.38 -43.14 25.87
N LEU A 9 -8.48 -43.94 24.82
CA LEU A 9 -8.45 -43.49 23.43
C LEU A 9 -9.63 -42.56 23.06
N LEU A 10 -10.83 -42.87 23.59
CA LEU A 10 -12.02 -42.02 23.36
C LEU A 10 -11.88 -40.66 24.04
N PHE A 11 -11.27 -40.58 25.23
CA PHE A 11 -11.01 -39.32 25.92
C PHE A 11 -9.95 -38.45 25.20
N ILE A 12 -8.91 -39.08 24.63
CA ILE A 12 -7.88 -38.36 23.85
C ILE A 12 -8.48 -37.82 22.55
N CYS A 13 -9.30 -38.59 21.83
CA CYS A 13 -9.99 -38.12 20.62
C CYS A 13 -10.97 -36.98 20.91
N MET A 14 -11.72 -37.03 22.01
CA MET A 14 -12.61 -35.94 22.40
C MET A 14 -11.84 -34.68 22.82
N GLY A 15 -10.70 -34.80 23.48
CA GLY A 15 -9.85 -33.67 23.86
C GLY A 15 -9.23 -32.98 22.65
N VAL A 16 -8.75 -33.73 21.66
CA VAL A 16 -8.18 -33.18 20.42
C VAL A 16 -9.26 -32.52 19.56
N CYS A 17 -10.45 -33.12 19.44
CA CYS A 17 -11.59 -32.52 18.74
C CYS A 17 -12.06 -31.22 19.42
N ALA A 18 -12.14 -31.17 20.75
CA ALA A 18 -12.54 -29.98 21.48
C ALA A 18 -11.52 -28.83 21.33
N CYS A 19 -10.22 -29.13 21.30
CA CYS A 19 -9.18 -28.12 21.06
C CYS A 19 -9.23 -27.55 19.63
N THR A 20 -9.42 -28.40 18.61
CA THR A 20 -9.54 -27.96 17.22
C THR A 20 -10.80 -27.15 16.95
N VAL A 21 -11.93 -27.55 17.52
CA VAL A 21 -13.21 -26.81 17.41
C VAL A 21 -13.10 -25.44 18.09
N ARG A 22 -12.49 -25.37 19.28
CA ARG A 22 -12.31 -24.09 20.01
C ARG A 22 -11.36 -23.14 19.28
N HIS A 23 -10.28 -23.66 18.70
CA HIS A 23 -9.33 -22.86 17.92
C HIS A 23 -9.99 -22.32 16.65
N ASN A 24 -10.78 -23.13 15.95
CA ASN A 24 -11.49 -22.68 14.74
C ASN A 24 -12.56 -21.63 15.06
N SER A 25 -13.28 -21.75 16.19
CA SER A 25 -14.27 -20.76 16.61
C SER A 25 -13.62 -19.41 16.96
N LEU A 26 -12.51 -19.40 17.68
CA LEU A 26 -11.76 -18.18 18.00
C LEU A 26 -11.24 -17.48 16.73
N ARG A 27 -10.64 -18.25 15.82
CA ARG A 27 -10.18 -17.71 14.52
C ARG A 27 -11.32 -17.10 13.71
N SER A 28 -12.46 -17.79 13.63
CA SER A 28 -13.66 -17.30 12.93
C SER A 28 -14.18 -16.01 13.54
N THR A 29 -14.23 -15.91 14.88
CA THR A 29 -14.66 -14.70 15.59
C THR A 29 -13.71 -13.53 15.33
N LEU A 30 -12.40 -13.73 15.46
CA LEU A 30 -11.41 -12.70 15.19
C LEU A 30 -11.42 -12.22 13.72
N CYS A 31 -11.57 -13.13 12.77
CA CYS A 31 -11.72 -12.75 11.37
C CYS A 31 -12.97 -11.89 11.14
N ALA A 32 -14.10 -12.25 11.76
CA ALA A 32 -15.32 -11.47 11.63
C ALA A 32 -15.19 -10.08 12.25
N GLU A 33 -14.57 -9.96 13.42
CA GLU A 33 -14.30 -8.67 14.08
C GLU A 33 -13.36 -7.79 13.26
N ILE A 34 -12.28 -8.34 12.70
CA ILE A 34 -11.34 -7.61 11.83
C ILE A 34 -12.07 -7.11 10.57
N VAL A 35 -12.82 -7.97 9.90
CA VAL A 35 -13.59 -7.59 8.71
C VAL A 35 -14.61 -6.50 9.03
N ALA A 36 -15.36 -6.63 10.13
CA ALA A 36 -16.29 -5.60 10.57
C ALA A 36 -15.59 -4.27 10.84
N ASN A 37 -14.47 -4.28 11.57
CA ASN A 37 -13.70 -3.05 11.84
C ASN A 37 -13.22 -2.37 10.54
N VAL A 38 -12.69 -3.15 9.59
CA VAL A 38 -12.24 -2.60 8.30
C VAL A 38 -13.40 -2.00 7.51
N ARG A 39 -14.53 -2.72 7.38
CA ARG A 39 -15.68 -2.30 6.56
C ARG A 39 -16.51 -1.18 7.20
N ASP A 40 -16.66 -1.21 8.52
CA ASP A 40 -17.63 -0.36 9.21
C ASP A 40 -16.96 0.87 9.87
N SER A 41 -15.62 0.90 9.92
CA SER A 41 -14.87 1.99 10.56
C SER A 41 -13.73 2.53 9.68
N VAL A 42 -12.77 1.66 9.28
CA VAL A 42 -11.54 2.13 8.63
C VAL A 42 -11.82 2.65 7.22
N LEU A 43 -12.43 1.85 6.35
CA LEU A 43 -12.71 2.27 4.97
C LEU A 43 -13.69 3.45 4.90
N PRO A 44 -14.81 3.49 5.68
CA PRO A 44 -15.70 4.65 5.71
C PRO A 44 -14.98 5.93 6.15
N PHE A 45 -14.10 5.88 7.14
CA PHE A 45 -13.33 7.07 7.54
C PHE A 45 -12.58 7.69 6.35
N TRP A 46 -11.87 6.89 5.58
CA TRP A 46 -11.14 7.38 4.41
C TRP A 46 -12.07 7.89 3.31
N MET A 47 -13.20 7.24 3.10
CA MET A 47 -14.20 7.64 2.10
C MET A 47 -14.91 8.94 2.46
N ASP A 48 -15.24 9.14 3.73
CA ASP A 48 -16.09 10.23 4.18
C ASP A 48 -15.30 11.51 4.51
N TYR A 49 -14.06 11.36 5.01
CA TYR A 49 -13.28 12.48 5.53
C TYR A 49 -12.00 12.80 4.76
N ALA A 50 -11.43 11.84 4.07
CA ALA A 50 -10.10 12.00 3.48
C ALA A 50 -10.09 12.25 1.97
N VAL A 51 -11.18 11.96 1.26
CA VAL A 51 -11.28 12.13 -0.20
C VAL A 51 -11.42 13.60 -0.54
N ALA A 52 -10.55 14.10 -1.43
CA ALA A 52 -10.66 15.43 -2.00
C ALA A 52 -11.56 15.42 -3.27
N PRO A 53 -12.17 16.56 -3.64
CA PRO A 53 -13.08 16.64 -4.79
C PRO A 53 -12.44 16.24 -6.13
N ASP A 54 -11.14 16.48 -6.29
CA ASP A 54 -10.35 16.18 -7.49
C ASP A 54 -9.99 14.70 -7.66
N GLY A 55 -10.19 13.89 -6.64
CA GLY A 55 -9.94 12.44 -6.68
C GLY A 55 -8.70 11.99 -5.95
N GLY A 56 -7.89 12.94 -5.47
CA GLY A 56 -6.82 12.68 -4.52
C GLY A 56 -7.31 12.61 -3.09
N PHE A 57 -6.37 12.56 -2.18
CA PHE A 57 -6.66 12.54 -0.74
C PHE A 57 -6.00 13.73 -0.06
N TYR A 58 -6.70 14.30 0.90
CA TYR A 58 -6.15 15.38 1.71
C TYR A 58 -4.87 14.95 2.41
N GLY A 59 -3.86 15.82 2.39
CA GLY A 59 -2.58 15.53 3.05
C GLY A 59 -2.69 15.50 4.57
N THR A 60 -3.68 16.17 5.13
CA THR A 60 -3.94 16.21 6.56
C THR A 60 -5.44 16.25 6.82
N VAL A 61 -5.90 15.38 7.73
CA VAL A 61 -7.23 15.41 8.32
C VAL A 61 -7.07 15.55 9.83
N LEU A 62 -7.73 16.53 10.43
CA LEU A 62 -7.67 16.76 11.86
C LEU A 62 -8.41 15.65 12.62
N ARG A 63 -8.13 15.53 13.91
CA ARG A 63 -8.73 14.51 14.78
C ARG A 63 -10.27 14.52 14.81
N ASN A 64 -10.88 15.67 14.56
CA ASN A 64 -12.33 15.84 14.49
C ASN A 64 -12.92 15.52 13.09
N GLY A 65 -12.13 15.02 12.17
CA GLY A 65 -12.54 14.70 10.78
C GLY A 65 -12.48 15.90 9.83
N THR A 66 -12.05 17.09 10.27
CA THR A 66 -11.94 18.26 9.39
C THR A 66 -10.70 18.17 8.51
N PRO A 67 -10.81 18.22 7.16
CA PRO A 67 -9.66 18.25 6.29
C PRO A 67 -8.96 19.61 6.31
N VAL A 68 -7.63 19.60 6.24
CA VAL A 68 -6.82 20.80 6.00
C VAL A 68 -6.64 20.92 4.48
N VAL A 69 -7.45 21.76 3.85
CA VAL A 69 -7.60 21.79 2.39
C VAL A 69 -6.33 22.20 1.65
N ASP A 70 -5.51 23.07 2.25
CA ASP A 70 -4.28 23.59 1.66
C ASP A 70 -3.03 22.76 2.02
N ALA A 71 -3.18 21.68 2.80
CA ALA A 71 -2.05 20.85 3.17
C ALA A 71 -1.46 20.13 1.95
N PRO A 72 -0.11 20.11 1.79
CA PRO A 72 0.55 19.35 0.74
C PRO A 72 0.19 17.86 0.82
N ARG A 73 0.08 17.23 -0.34
CA ARG A 73 -0.30 15.83 -0.50
C ARG A 73 0.92 14.97 -0.81
N GLY A 74 1.04 13.85 -0.10
CA GLY A 74 2.17 12.93 -0.26
C GLY A 74 1.93 11.85 -1.30
N GLY A 75 2.94 11.58 -2.14
CA GLY A 75 2.91 10.48 -3.11
C GLY A 75 2.74 9.11 -2.44
N VAL A 76 3.43 8.88 -1.33
CA VAL A 76 3.31 7.64 -0.55
C VAL A 76 1.89 7.42 -0.03
N LEU A 77 1.25 8.44 0.53
CA LEU A 77 -0.13 8.33 1.03
C LEU A 77 -1.09 7.93 -0.09
N ASN A 78 -1.04 8.66 -1.22
CA ASN A 78 -1.94 8.42 -2.34
C ASN A 78 -1.72 7.04 -2.99
N ALA A 79 -0.47 6.57 -3.09
CA ALA A 79 -0.15 5.22 -3.56
C ALA A 79 -0.69 4.13 -2.62
N ARG A 80 -0.54 4.30 -1.31
CA ARG A 80 -1.06 3.35 -0.30
C ARG A 80 -2.58 3.29 -0.29
N ILE A 81 -3.25 4.41 -0.48
CA ILE A 81 -4.71 4.45 -0.57
C ILE A 81 -5.19 3.79 -1.86
N LEU A 82 -4.51 4.01 -2.99
CA LEU A 82 -4.78 3.30 -4.24
C LEU A 82 -4.72 1.78 -4.02
N TRP A 83 -3.67 1.29 -3.36
CA TRP A 83 -3.56 -0.12 -2.98
C TRP A 83 -4.74 -0.57 -2.11
N SER A 84 -5.05 0.21 -1.06
CA SER A 84 -6.04 -0.18 -0.05
C SER A 84 -7.45 -0.34 -0.65
N PHE A 85 -7.89 0.58 -1.51
CA PHE A 85 -9.21 0.49 -2.15
C PHE A 85 -9.25 -0.55 -3.27
N SER A 86 -8.15 -0.78 -3.98
CA SER A 86 -8.03 -1.87 -4.94
C SER A 86 -8.13 -3.24 -4.25
N ALA A 87 -7.41 -3.43 -3.15
CA ALA A 87 -7.46 -4.64 -2.35
C ALA A 87 -8.82 -4.84 -1.66
N ALA A 88 -9.46 -3.76 -1.20
CA ALA A 88 -10.79 -3.81 -0.63
C ALA A 88 -11.83 -4.26 -1.67
N TYR A 89 -11.77 -3.74 -2.89
CA TYR A 89 -12.62 -4.22 -3.99
C TYR A 89 -12.40 -5.70 -4.30
N ARG A 90 -11.15 -6.14 -4.45
CA ARG A 90 -10.83 -7.56 -4.68
C ARG A 90 -11.32 -8.48 -3.57
N THR A 91 -11.34 -7.97 -2.34
CA THR A 91 -11.73 -8.76 -1.16
C THR A 91 -13.23 -8.78 -0.95
N PHE A 92 -13.90 -7.66 -1.13
CA PHE A 92 -15.32 -7.49 -0.73
C PHE A 92 -16.28 -7.35 -1.90
N GLY A 93 -15.79 -7.04 -3.12
CA GLY A 93 -16.63 -6.90 -4.31
C GLY A 93 -17.53 -5.67 -4.32
N ASP A 94 -17.27 -4.67 -3.47
CA ASP A 94 -18.11 -3.47 -3.38
C ASP A 94 -17.65 -2.44 -4.44
N GLU A 95 -18.58 -2.08 -5.34
CA GLU A 95 -18.34 -1.15 -6.44
C GLU A 95 -17.96 0.27 -5.99
N SER A 96 -18.30 0.66 -4.77
CA SER A 96 -17.87 1.94 -4.22
C SER A 96 -16.36 2.02 -4.05
N TYR A 97 -15.73 0.92 -3.64
CA TYR A 97 -14.27 0.81 -3.54
C TYR A 97 -13.60 0.83 -4.91
N LEU A 98 -14.16 0.14 -5.90
CA LEU A 98 -13.66 0.18 -7.28
C LEU A 98 -13.71 1.58 -7.86
N LYS A 99 -14.83 2.28 -7.68
CA LYS A 99 -14.98 3.67 -8.13
C LYS A 99 -13.92 4.59 -7.54
N LEU A 100 -13.62 4.42 -6.24
CA LEU A 100 -12.61 5.21 -5.57
C LEU A 100 -11.20 4.83 -6.01
N ALA A 101 -10.91 3.53 -6.15
CA ALA A 101 -9.63 3.04 -6.67
C ALA A 101 -9.34 3.60 -8.08
N ASN A 102 -10.30 3.55 -9.00
CA ASN A 102 -10.16 4.10 -10.35
C ASN A 102 -9.93 5.62 -10.35
N LYS A 103 -10.59 6.35 -9.43
CA LYS A 103 -10.39 7.79 -9.27
C LYS A 103 -9.00 8.10 -8.72
N SER A 104 -8.56 7.35 -7.72
CA SER A 104 -7.24 7.47 -7.11
C SER A 104 -6.13 7.15 -8.09
N GLN A 105 -6.30 6.14 -8.94
CA GLN A 105 -5.32 5.75 -9.96
C GLN A 105 -5.08 6.88 -10.95
N ARG A 106 -6.15 7.47 -11.51
CA ARG A 106 -6.02 8.61 -12.44
C ARG A 106 -5.34 9.79 -11.79
N TYR A 107 -5.82 10.18 -10.59
CA TYR A 107 -5.21 11.28 -9.84
C TYR A 107 -3.73 11.01 -9.57
N PHE A 108 -3.36 9.78 -9.17
CA PHE A 108 -1.97 9.42 -8.89
C PHE A 108 -1.09 9.53 -10.14
N ILE A 109 -1.52 8.98 -11.26
CA ILE A 109 -0.74 9.02 -12.52
C ILE A 109 -0.60 10.45 -13.04
N ASP A 110 -1.68 11.23 -12.99
CA ASP A 110 -1.69 12.60 -13.53
C ASP A 110 -0.85 13.55 -12.67
N THR A 111 -0.82 13.35 -11.35
CA THR A 111 -0.26 14.30 -10.39
C THR A 111 1.13 13.92 -9.89
N PHE A 112 1.36 12.63 -9.60
CA PHE A 112 2.59 12.20 -8.92
C PHE A 112 3.65 11.61 -9.84
N ILE A 113 3.32 11.16 -11.04
CA ILE A 113 4.31 10.62 -11.96
C ILE A 113 5.10 11.76 -12.63
N ASP A 114 6.42 11.77 -12.40
CA ASP A 114 7.31 12.69 -13.10
C ASP A 114 7.54 12.22 -14.54
N LYS A 115 6.84 12.84 -15.46
CA LYS A 115 6.88 12.51 -16.90
C LYS A 115 8.17 12.97 -17.58
N LYS A 116 8.96 13.84 -16.93
CA LYS A 116 10.20 14.39 -17.48
C LYS A 116 11.42 13.58 -17.05
N ASN A 117 11.57 13.33 -15.74
CA ASN A 117 12.77 12.68 -15.19
C ASN A 117 12.49 11.22 -14.82
N GLY A 118 11.25 10.80 -14.87
CA GLY A 118 10.79 9.51 -14.35
C GLY A 118 10.67 9.48 -12.83
N GLY A 119 9.94 8.48 -12.34
CA GLY A 119 9.74 8.31 -10.90
C GLY A 119 8.53 9.07 -10.37
N VAL A 120 8.50 9.24 -9.04
CA VAL A 120 7.36 9.77 -8.28
C VAL A 120 7.78 11.03 -7.52
N TYR A 121 6.99 12.09 -7.58
CA TYR A 121 7.14 13.26 -6.72
C TYR A 121 6.82 12.93 -5.26
N TRP A 122 7.60 13.49 -4.34
CA TRP A 122 7.41 13.29 -2.92
C TRP A 122 6.17 14.01 -2.38
N LEU A 123 6.06 15.32 -2.70
CA LEU A 123 4.94 16.17 -2.27
C LEU A 123 4.47 17.07 -3.41
N VAL A 124 3.16 17.26 -3.48
CA VAL A 124 2.49 18.24 -4.35
C VAL A 124 1.53 19.10 -3.54
N ASN A 125 1.21 20.30 -4.03
CA ASN A 125 0.11 21.11 -3.51
C ASN A 125 -1.27 20.57 -3.97
N PRO A 126 -2.38 21.01 -3.36
CA PRO A 126 -3.73 20.63 -3.80
C PRO A 126 -4.05 20.95 -5.27
N ASP A 127 -3.42 21.97 -5.84
CA ASP A 127 -3.54 22.36 -7.26
C ASP A 127 -2.65 21.52 -8.22
N GLY A 128 -1.86 20.59 -7.66
CA GLY A 128 -0.95 19.72 -8.42
C GLY A 128 0.44 20.30 -8.64
N GLU A 129 0.75 21.50 -8.17
CA GLU A 129 2.11 22.04 -8.23
C GLU A 129 3.07 21.22 -7.36
N VAL A 130 4.27 20.94 -7.88
CA VAL A 130 5.27 20.14 -7.18
C VAL A 130 5.93 20.96 -6.06
N VAL A 131 5.77 20.52 -4.82
CA VAL A 131 6.40 21.11 -3.63
C VAL A 131 7.77 20.49 -3.36
N ASN A 132 7.87 19.18 -3.52
CA ASN A 132 9.12 18.46 -3.35
C ASN A 132 9.23 17.37 -4.44
N ALA A 133 10.17 17.59 -5.35
CA ALA A 133 10.43 16.73 -6.50
C ALA A 133 11.45 15.60 -6.21
N SER A 134 12.00 15.52 -5.00
CA SER A 134 12.95 14.48 -4.61
C SER A 134 12.38 13.10 -4.85
N LYS A 135 13.25 12.19 -5.28
CA LYS A 135 12.90 10.79 -5.53
C LYS A 135 13.31 9.94 -4.32
N TYR A 136 12.38 9.18 -3.82
CA TYR A 136 12.61 8.24 -2.72
C TYR A 136 12.30 6.83 -3.18
N THR A 137 13.23 5.91 -2.97
CA THR A 137 12.98 4.48 -3.22
C THR A 137 11.69 4.02 -2.53
N TYR A 138 11.46 4.49 -1.32
CA TYR A 138 10.24 4.25 -0.56
C TYR A 138 8.97 4.68 -1.31
N ALA A 139 8.93 5.87 -1.91
CA ALA A 139 7.77 6.35 -2.68
C ALA A 139 7.59 5.58 -3.99
N MET A 140 8.70 5.25 -4.66
CA MET A 140 8.69 4.43 -5.88
C MET A 140 8.07 3.07 -5.64
N THR A 141 8.45 2.41 -4.55
CA THR A 141 7.95 1.07 -4.22
C THR A 141 6.46 1.07 -3.90
N TYR A 142 5.96 2.04 -3.14
CA TYR A 142 4.52 2.16 -2.91
C TYR A 142 3.72 2.48 -4.17
N ALA A 143 4.29 3.26 -5.09
CA ALA A 143 3.65 3.51 -6.39
C ALA A 143 3.53 2.22 -7.23
N ILE A 144 4.61 1.46 -7.33
CA ILE A 144 4.61 0.15 -8.02
C ILE A 144 3.58 -0.78 -7.35
N TYR A 145 3.59 -0.86 -6.03
CA TYR A 145 2.70 -1.70 -5.23
C TYR A 145 1.22 -1.34 -5.43
N GLY A 146 0.88 -0.04 -5.35
CA GLY A 146 -0.49 0.45 -5.55
C GLY A 146 -1.01 0.23 -6.97
N LEU A 147 -0.19 0.50 -7.97
CA LEU A 147 -0.54 0.33 -9.38
C LEU A 147 -0.66 -1.15 -9.77
N ALA A 148 0.20 -2.03 -9.24
CA ALA A 148 0.11 -3.48 -9.47
C ALA A 148 -1.18 -4.04 -8.86
N GLU A 149 -1.55 -3.65 -7.62
CA GLU A 149 -2.82 -4.07 -7.01
C GLU A 149 -4.03 -3.56 -7.78
N HIS A 150 -3.98 -2.33 -8.29
CA HIS A 150 -5.04 -1.78 -9.13
C HIS A 150 -5.20 -2.57 -10.43
N TYR A 151 -4.09 -2.97 -11.07
CA TYR A 151 -4.15 -3.86 -12.23
C TYR A 151 -4.79 -5.21 -11.88
N LEU A 152 -4.41 -5.84 -10.78
CA LEU A 152 -5.00 -7.10 -10.32
C LEU A 152 -6.51 -6.96 -10.00
N ALA A 153 -6.93 -5.79 -9.56
CA ALA A 153 -8.34 -5.50 -9.26
C ALA A 153 -9.19 -5.25 -10.52
N THR A 154 -8.61 -4.67 -11.58
CA THR A 154 -9.36 -4.06 -12.68
C THR A 154 -8.98 -4.56 -14.07
N GLY A 155 -7.78 -5.14 -14.25
CA GLY A 155 -7.20 -5.40 -15.55
C GLY A 155 -6.75 -4.14 -16.30
N ASN A 156 -6.58 -3.00 -15.62
CA ASN A 156 -6.23 -1.72 -16.26
C ASN A 156 -4.78 -1.71 -16.75
N ASP A 157 -4.59 -1.78 -18.06
CA ASP A 157 -3.27 -1.83 -18.71
C ASP A 157 -2.38 -0.63 -18.42
N GLU A 158 -2.95 0.56 -18.20
CA GLU A 158 -2.19 1.77 -17.89
C GLU A 158 -1.50 1.63 -16.53
N SER A 159 -2.21 1.07 -15.55
CA SER A 159 -1.63 0.79 -14.23
C SER A 159 -0.45 -0.17 -14.31
N LEU A 160 -0.59 -1.29 -15.05
CA LEU A 160 0.49 -2.24 -15.24
C LEU A 160 1.68 -1.61 -15.97
N LYS A 161 1.44 -0.91 -17.07
CA LYS A 161 2.51 -0.24 -17.84
C LYS A 161 3.25 0.80 -16.99
N THR A 162 2.53 1.57 -16.19
CA THR A 162 3.14 2.56 -15.30
C THR A 162 3.94 1.89 -14.20
N ALA A 163 3.43 0.82 -13.58
CA ALA A 163 4.16 0.06 -12.57
C ALA A 163 5.47 -0.54 -13.13
N ILE A 164 5.42 -1.14 -14.32
CA ILE A 164 6.60 -1.68 -15.01
C ILE A 164 7.60 -0.55 -15.36
N SER A 165 7.12 0.60 -15.82
CA SER A 165 7.99 1.75 -16.09
C SER A 165 8.70 2.23 -14.84
N LEU A 166 7.99 2.35 -13.72
CA LEU A 166 8.59 2.72 -12.42
C LEU A 166 9.60 1.67 -11.93
N TYR A 167 9.31 0.39 -12.13
CA TYR A 167 10.25 -0.69 -11.84
C TYR A 167 11.56 -0.50 -12.63
N HIS A 168 11.50 -0.27 -13.94
CA HIS A 168 12.70 -0.06 -14.76
C HIS A 168 13.48 1.19 -14.32
N VAL A 169 12.78 2.28 -14.00
CA VAL A 169 13.44 3.49 -13.48
C VAL A 169 14.16 3.21 -12.16
N LEU A 170 13.54 2.45 -11.26
CA LEU A 170 14.15 2.10 -9.98
C LEU A 170 15.36 1.18 -10.14
N GLU A 171 15.29 0.19 -11.03
CA GLU A 171 16.43 -0.69 -11.35
C GLU A 171 17.61 0.07 -11.99
N GLU A 172 17.31 0.98 -12.92
CA GLU A 172 18.33 1.74 -13.63
C GLU A 172 18.99 2.82 -12.77
N LYS A 173 18.20 3.56 -11.99
CA LYS A 173 18.66 4.78 -11.31
C LYS A 173 18.77 4.64 -9.79
N GLY A 174 17.94 3.79 -9.19
CA GLY A 174 17.89 3.62 -7.73
C GLY A 174 18.84 2.56 -7.20
N ARG A 175 19.18 1.58 -8.02
CA ARG A 175 20.07 0.49 -7.61
C ARG A 175 21.51 0.97 -7.46
N GLU A 176 22.15 0.55 -6.39
CA GLU A 176 23.54 0.87 -6.11
C GLU A 176 24.47 -0.22 -6.70
N PRO A 177 25.34 0.12 -7.69
CA PRO A 177 26.05 -0.90 -8.46
C PRO A 177 27.21 -1.56 -7.73
N GLN A 178 27.79 -0.90 -6.71
CA GLN A 178 29.00 -1.40 -6.06
C GLN A 178 28.73 -2.45 -4.99
N TYR A 179 27.72 -2.20 -4.14
CA TYR A 179 27.40 -3.04 -2.97
C TYR A 179 25.99 -3.63 -3.01
N ASP A 180 25.33 -3.46 -4.14
CA ASP A 180 23.93 -3.87 -4.35
C ASP A 180 22.90 -3.16 -3.47
N GLY A 181 21.62 -3.45 -3.67
CA GLY A 181 20.51 -2.78 -2.99
C GLY A 181 20.17 -1.42 -3.59
N TYR A 182 19.33 -0.64 -2.89
CA TYR A 182 18.74 0.59 -3.40
C TYR A 182 19.12 1.77 -2.51
N VAL A 183 19.52 2.88 -3.13
CA VAL A 183 19.79 4.14 -2.43
C VAL A 183 18.48 4.75 -1.96
N GLU A 184 18.44 5.31 -0.75
CA GLU A 184 17.23 5.80 -0.10
C GLU A 184 16.56 6.93 -0.86
N SER A 185 17.34 7.95 -1.28
CA SER A 185 16.79 9.17 -1.86
C SER A 185 17.73 9.86 -2.84
N PHE A 186 17.11 10.62 -3.74
CA PHE A 186 17.77 11.35 -4.82
C PHE A 186 17.15 12.74 -5.00
N THR A 187 17.87 13.62 -5.66
CA THR A 187 17.31 14.87 -6.21
C THR A 187 16.24 14.56 -7.28
N GLU A 188 15.58 15.59 -7.78
CA GLU A 188 14.67 15.48 -8.92
C GLU A 188 15.31 14.77 -10.12
N ASN A 189 16.59 15.06 -10.39
CA ASN A 189 17.35 14.54 -11.53
C ASN A 189 18.10 13.23 -11.24
N TRP A 190 17.76 12.54 -10.15
CA TRP A 190 18.36 11.27 -9.73
C TRP A 190 19.83 11.34 -9.29
N GLU A 191 20.31 12.49 -8.87
CA GLU A 191 21.57 12.60 -8.17
C GLU A 191 21.40 12.16 -6.71
N LYS A 192 22.35 11.40 -6.16
CA LYS A 192 22.31 10.97 -4.77
C LYS A 192 22.29 12.17 -3.83
N LEU A 193 21.38 12.18 -2.86
CA LEU A 193 21.41 13.20 -1.81
C LEU A 193 22.55 12.91 -0.84
N GLU A 194 23.29 13.96 -0.44
CA GLU A 194 24.37 13.85 0.54
C GLU A 194 23.84 13.72 1.97
N GLN A 195 22.65 14.25 2.23
CA GLN A 195 21.96 14.16 3.51
C GLN A 195 20.69 13.31 3.35
N TYR A 196 20.58 12.27 4.18
CA TYR A 196 19.44 11.39 4.22
C TYR A 196 18.65 11.65 5.51
N ASP A 197 17.31 11.68 5.42
CA ASP A 197 16.43 11.93 6.57
C ASP A 197 16.68 10.98 7.74
N ASN A 198 17.10 9.75 7.44
CA ASN A 198 17.41 8.71 8.43
C ASN A 198 18.93 8.50 8.65
N ASN A 199 19.77 9.42 8.21
CA ASN A 199 21.22 9.33 8.30
C ASN A 199 21.85 8.06 7.69
N ALA A 200 21.15 7.37 6.81
CA ALA A 200 21.61 6.14 6.15
C ALA A 200 21.34 6.18 4.64
N PRO A 201 22.35 5.88 3.81
CA PRO A 201 22.19 5.85 2.36
C PRO A 201 21.31 4.71 1.86
N LYS A 202 21.13 3.67 2.66
CA LYS A 202 20.27 2.52 2.42
C LYS A 202 19.59 2.10 3.72
N THR A 203 18.28 1.85 3.69
CA THR A 203 17.53 1.44 4.87
C THR A 203 16.89 0.07 4.69
N MET A 204 16.76 -0.68 5.77
CA MET A 204 15.97 -1.91 5.80
C MET A 204 14.52 -1.63 5.40
N ASN A 205 13.98 -0.49 5.82
CA ASN A 205 12.60 -0.08 5.54
C ASN A 205 12.34 0.00 4.03
N ALA A 206 13.17 0.72 3.27
CA ALA A 206 13.04 0.80 1.81
C ALA A 206 13.14 -0.57 1.14
N HIS A 207 14.10 -1.41 1.57
CA HIS A 207 14.30 -2.75 0.97
C HIS A 207 13.15 -3.72 1.24
N LEU A 208 12.51 -3.66 2.41
CA LEU A 208 11.30 -4.44 2.68
C LEU A 208 10.18 -4.08 1.72
N HIS A 209 10.00 -2.78 1.44
CA HIS A 209 8.97 -2.35 0.51
C HIS A 209 9.33 -2.61 -0.97
N VAL A 210 10.63 -2.66 -1.33
CA VAL A 210 11.05 -3.18 -2.65
C VAL A 210 10.61 -4.63 -2.80
N LEU A 211 10.87 -5.47 -1.78
CA LEU A 211 10.45 -6.87 -1.80
C LEU A 211 8.94 -7.02 -1.95
N GLU A 212 8.15 -6.26 -1.19
CA GLU A 212 6.68 -6.28 -1.28
C GLU A 212 6.19 -5.88 -2.67
N ALA A 213 6.68 -4.74 -3.18
CA ALA A 213 6.27 -4.22 -4.48
C ALA A 213 6.62 -5.16 -5.63
N TYR A 214 7.83 -5.72 -5.63
CA TYR A 214 8.27 -6.62 -6.68
C TYR A 214 7.56 -7.98 -6.62
N THR A 215 7.27 -8.47 -5.42
CA THR A 215 6.48 -9.70 -5.24
C THR A 215 5.06 -9.56 -5.80
N LEU A 216 4.45 -8.38 -5.66
CA LEU A 216 3.12 -8.14 -6.18
C LEU A 216 3.10 -7.89 -7.69
N LEU A 217 4.16 -7.25 -8.23
CA LEU A 217 4.28 -6.95 -9.66
C LEU A 217 4.60 -8.21 -10.49
N TYR A 218 5.34 -9.19 -9.92
CA TYR A 218 5.69 -10.46 -10.54
C TYR A 218 4.47 -11.35 -10.78
#